data_f25cfe73887bfb1962776fc4da15958f
#
_entry.id   f25cfe73887bfb1962776fc4da15958f
#
_cell.length_a   1.000
_cell.length_b   1.000
_cell.length_c   1.000
_cell.angle_alpha   90.00
_cell.angle_beta   90.00
_cell.angle_gamma   90.00
#
_symmetry.space_group_name_H-M   'P 1'
#
loop_
_entity.id
_entity.type
_entity.pdbx_description
1 polymer ?
#
loop_
_entity_poly.entity_id
_entity_poly.type
_entity_poly.pdbx_seq_one_letter_code
_entity_poly.pdbx_strand_id
1 'polypeptide(L)'
;TLGPIIHNPQVVSRLEGLGIRSADRVEDIPAGARAVIRSHGVSRATADALTRRGCEVIDATCPFVARIHAMAREASEAGRALIVVGEANHPEIQGILGWTNGEKYAVLTEEDVERLPHMAQATIVSQTTMVESKFRELCAMIEKKVAAPDIHATICPATRDRQKACTDIAAKADVMIVIGGRDSSNSRKLYQLAAAICPRTY
;
A
#
# COMPACT_ATOMS: atom_id res chain seq x y z
N THR A 1 -13.75 3.01 12.88
CA THR A 1 -12.46 2.79 12.18
C THR A 1 -12.03 4.08 11.50
N LEU A 2 -10.75 4.34 11.39
CA LEU A 2 -10.23 5.45 10.59
C LEU A 2 -10.15 5.02 9.12
N GLY A 3 -11.09 5.54 8.32
CA GLY A 3 -11.41 5.05 6.99
C GLY A 3 -12.09 3.66 7.00
N PRO A 4 -12.60 3.18 5.85
CA PRO A 4 -13.21 1.86 5.76
C PRO A 4 -12.18 0.78 6.10
N ILE A 5 -12.58 -0.19 6.93
CA ILE A 5 -11.66 -1.23 7.46
C ILE A 5 -11.00 -2.05 6.35
N ILE A 6 -11.70 -2.22 5.24
CA ILE A 6 -11.26 -2.96 4.04
C ILE A 6 -12.01 -2.42 2.81
N HIS A 7 -11.43 -2.59 1.62
CA HIS A 7 -12.09 -2.27 0.34
C HIS A 7 -13.14 -3.32 -0.07
N ASN A 8 -14.14 -3.52 0.79
CA ASN A 8 -15.28 -4.40 0.57
C ASN A 8 -16.55 -3.78 1.17
N PRO A 9 -17.41 -3.16 0.34
CA PRO A 9 -18.61 -2.47 0.83
C PRO A 9 -19.55 -3.35 1.66
N GLN A 10 -19.69 -4.64 1.31
CA GLN A 10 -20.55 -5.56 2.04
C GLN A 10 -20.03 -5.81 3.48
N VAL A 11 -18.72 -5.94 3.63
CA VAL A 11 -18.09 -6.09 4.96
C VAL A 11 -18.23 -4.81 5.76
N VAL A 12 -18.00 -3.65 5.14
CA VAL A 12 -18.17 -2.34 5.80
C VAL A 12 -19.60 -2.17 6.28
N SER A 13 -20.60 -2.38 5.42
CA SER A 13 -22.02 -2.27 5.79
C SER A 13 -22.44 -3.24 6.90
N ARG A 14 -21.90 -4.48 6.89
CA ARG A 14 -22.14 -5.43 7.98
C ARG A 14 -21.59 -4.93 9.31
N LEU A 15 -20.40 -4.36 9.31
CA LEU A 15 -19.78 -3.80 10.51
C LEU A 15 -20.52 -2.57 11.02
N GLU A 16 -21.00 -1.72 10.12
CA GLU A 16 -21.85 -0.58 10.46
C GLU A 16 -23.16 -1.02 11.12
N GLY A 17 -23.77 -2.11 10.63
CA GLY A 17 -24.92 -2.74 11.28
C GLY A 17 -24.64 -3.30 12.68
N LEU A 18 -23.38 -3.55 13.02
CA LEU A 18 -22.91 -3.92 14.36
C LEU A 18 -22.49 -2.71 15.22
N GLY A 19 -22.70 -1.49 14.72
CA GLY A 19 -22.36 -0.24 15.44
C GLY A 19 -20.92 0.25 15.24
N ILE A 20 -20.14 -0.37 14.37
CA ILE A 20 -18.78 0.10 14.03
C ILE A 20 -18.89 1.16 12.96
N ARG A 21 -18.45 2.39 13.24
CA ARG A 21 -18.53 3.52 12.32
C ARG A 21 -17.18 3.78 11.66
N SER A 22 -17.21 4.18 10.38
CA SER A 22 -16.05 4.71 9.68
C SER A 22 -16.00 6.23 9.86
N ALA A 23 -14.81 6.75 10.11
CA ALA A 23 -14.51 8.20 10.15
C ALA A 23 -13.38 8.49 9.17
N ASP A 24 -13.48 9.55 8.39
CA ASP A 24 -12.45 9.88 7.41
C ASP A 24 -11.27 10.63 8.04
N ARG A 25 -11.51 11.32 9.13
CA ARG A 25 -10.53 12.17 9.82
C ARG A 25 -10.49 11.82 11.31
N VAL A 26 -9.34 12.07 11.95
CA VAL A 26 -9.16 11.86 13.39
C VAL A 26 -10.13 12.74 14.20
N GLU A 27 -10.39 13.95 13.71
CA GLU A 27 -11.28 14.92 14.34
C GLU A 27 -12.72 14.42 14.45
N ASP A 28 -13.15 13.56 13.54
CA ASP A 28 -14.50 13.00 13.50
C ASP A 28 -14.69 11.84 14.51
N ILE A 29 -13.58 11.35 15.12
CA ILE A 29 -13.61 10.32 16.16
C ILE A 29 -13.80 11.02 17.52
N PRO A 30 -14.82 10.64 18.32
CA PRO A 30 -15.01 11.22 19.64
C PRO A 30 -13.77 11.01 20.54
N ALA A 31 -13.45 12.01 21.38
CA ALA A 31 -12.37 11.86 22.35
C ALA A 31 -12.66 10.69 23.31
N GLY A 32 -11.64 9.92 23.64
CA GLY A 32 -11.78 8.73 24.50
C GLY A 32 -12.44 7.53 23.84
N ALA A 33 -12.84 7.61 22.57
CA ALA A 33 -13.46 6.50 21.87
C ALA A 33 -12.46 5.37 21.58
N ARG A 34 -12.97 4.16 21.37
CA ARG A 34 -12.21 3.04 20.85
C ARG A 34 -12.03 3.21 19.34
N ALA A 35 -10.78 3.33 18.86
CA ALA A 35 -10.44 3.59 17.46
C ALA A 35 -9.63 2.44 16.86
N VAL A 36 -10.07 1.90 15.72
CA VAL A 36 -9.36 0.83 15.01
C VAL A 36 -8.58 1.44 13.84
N ILE A 37 -7.27 1.21 13.82
CA ILE A 37 -6.43 1.46 12.64
C ILE A 37 -6.59 0.25 11.70
N ARG A 38 -6.95 0.52 10.45
CA ARG A 38 -7.19 -0.51 9.42
C ARG A 38 -5.89 -1.19 8.97
N SER A 39 -6.04 -2.29 8.21
CA SER A 39 -4.91 -3.10 7.72
C SER A 39 -3.87 -2.33 6.88
N HIS A 40 -4.24 -1.23 6.24
CA HIS A 40 -3.33 -0.37 5.47
C HIS A 40 -2.38 0.46 6.34
N GLY A 41 -2.60 0.48 7.64
CA GLY A 41 -1.91 1.37 8.55
C GLY A 41 -2.26 2.85 8.33
N VAL A 42 -1.61 3.69 9.09
CA VAL A 42 -1.72 5.14 9.02
C VAL A 42 -0.35 5.79 9.20
N SER A 43 -0.23 7.09 8.91
CA SER A 43 1.00 7.84 9.22
C SER A 43 1.27 7.90 10.73
N ARG A 44 2.53 8.11 11.11
CA ARG A 44 2.90 8.32 12.51
C ARG A 44 2.12 9.48 13.13
N ALA A 45 2.02 10.60 12.42
CA ALA A 45 1.28 11.76 12.90
C ALA A 45 -0.20 11.45 13.19
N THR A 46 -0.82 10.62 12.37
CA THR A 46 -2.20 10.16 12.55
C THR A 46 -2.34 9.26 13.78
N ALA A 47 -1.43 8.30 13.97
CA ALA A 47 -1.42 7.44 15.16
C ALA A 47 -1.23 8.25 16.44
N ASP A 48 -0.28 9.21 16.44
CA ASP A 48 -0.03 10.12 17.55
C ASP A 48 -1.25 11.02 17.83
N ALA A 49 -1.98 11.45 16.79
CA ALA A 49 -3.17 12.27 16.96
C ALA A 49 -4.32 11.50 17.63
N LEU A 50 -4.53 10.23 17.29
CA LEU A 50 -5.49 9.35 17.98
C LEU A 50 -5.14 9.20 19.46
N THR A 51 -3.85 8.98 19.77
CA THR A 51 -3.36 8.87 21.14
C THR A 51 -3.55 10.16 21.93
N ARG A 52 -3.19 11.33 21.35
CA ARG A 52 -3.41 12.63 21.99
C ARG A 52 -4.87 12.94 22.24
N ARG A 53 -5.77 12.38 21.43
CA ARG A 53 -7.23 12.52 21.61
C ARG A 53 -7.79 11.60 22.71
N GLY A 54 -6.91 10.83 23.36
CA GLY A 54 -7.28 9.90 24.42
C GLY A 54 -7.99 8.65 23.93
N CYS A 55 -7.93 8.35 22.62
CA CYS A 55 -8.56 7.15 22.07
C CYS A 55 -7.88 5.87 22.56
N GLU A 56 -8.67 4.85 22.86
CA GLU A 56 -8.18 3.47 22.99
C GLU A 56 -7.90 2.94 21.58
N VAL A 57 -6.62 2.94 21.16
CA VAL A 57 -6.24 2.57 19.80
C VAL A 57 -6.05 1.06 19.68
N ILE A 58 -6.82 0.44 18.80
CA ILE A 58 -6.64 -0.96 18.36
C ILE A 58 -5.93 -0.90 17.01
N ASP A 59 -4.64 -1.23 16.98
CA ASP A 59 -3.87 -1.25 15.75
C ASP A 59 -4.04 -2.60 15.03
N ALA A 60 -4.83 -2.61 13.95
CA ALA A 60 -5.01 -3.75 13.08
C ALA A 60 -4.18 -3.64 11.78
N THR A 61 -3.11 -2.85 11.78
CA THR A 61 -2.18 -2.77 10.67
C THR A 61 -1.64 -4.16 10.31
N CYS A 62 -1.72 -4.52 9.03
CA CYS A 62 -1.16 -5.78 8.56
C CYS A 62 0.33 -5.87 8.90
N PRO A 63 0.84 -7.00 9.44
CA PRO A 63 2.26 -7.14 9.79
C PRO A 63 3.23 -6.84 8.65
N PHE A 64 2.85 -7.15 7.41
CA PHE A 64 3.66 -6.80 6.23
C PHE A 64 3.75 -5.29 6.01
N VAL A 65 2.65 -4.55 6.23
CA VAL A 65 2.63 -3.09 6.15
C VAL A 65 3.41 -2.48 7.33
N ALA A 66 3.21 -2.99 8.54
CA ALA A 66 3.95 -2.53 9.73
C ALA A 66 5.48 -2.67 9.55
N ARG A 67 5.94 -3.74 8.90
CA ARG A 67 7.35 -3.91 8.53
C ARG A 67 7.83 -2.80 7.60
N ILE A 68 7.01 -2.39 6.62
CA ILE A 68 7.39 -1.30 5.70
C ILE A 68 7.44 0.04 6.45
N HIS A 69 6.53 0.26 7.40
CA HIS A 69 6.59 1.44 8.28
C HIS A 69 7.90 1.49 9.08
N ALA A 70 8.36 0.35 9.60
CA ALA A 70 9.65 0.28 10.30
C ALA A 70 10.81 0.63 9.36
N MET A 71 10.84 0.07 8.14
CA MET A 71 11.86 0.39 7.13
C MET A 71 11.84 1.87 6.74
N ALA A 72 10.66 2.49 6.60
CA ALA A 72 10.53 3.92 6.30
C ALA A 72 11.10 4.80 7.43
N ARG A 73 10.87 4.41 8.68
CA ARG A 73 11.45 5.07 9.85
C ARG A 73 12.97 4.90 9.88
N GLU A 74 13.47 3.69 9.70
CA GLU A 74 14.92 3.40 9.68
C GLU A 74 15.63 4.17 8.55
N ALA A 75 15.02 4.29 7.36
CA ALA A 75 15.52 5.12 6.28
C ALA A 75 15.64 6.59 6.72
N SER A 76 14.60 7.12 7.39
CA SER A 76 14.60 8.49 7.92
C SER A 76 15.68 8.71 8.95
N GLU A 77 15.87 7.78 9.90
CA GLU A 77 16.89 7.83 10.96
C GLU A 77 18.32 7.75 10.37
N ALA A 78 18.47 7.01 9.26
CA ALA A 78 19.75 6.91 8.54
C ALA A 78 20.00 8.06 7.53
N GLY A 79 19.10 9.05 7.44
CA GLY A 79 19.22 10.18 6.50
C GLY A 79 19.08 9.77 5.04
N ARG A 80 18.45 8.64 4.75
CA ARG A 80 18.20 8.16 3.39
C ARG A 80 16.85 8.69 2.87
N ALA A 81 16.77 8.98 1.58
CA ALA A 81 15.49 9.19 0.92
C ALA A 81 14.66 7.90 0.94
N LEU A 82 13.35 8.03 0.97
CA LEU A 82 12.42 6.90 0.84
C LEU A 82 11.72 6.96 -0.52
N ILE A 83 11.85 5.90 -1.32
CA ILE A 83 11.09 5.75 -2.56
C ILE A 83 10.13 4.58 -2.40
N VAL A 84 8.83 4.84 -2.56
CA VAL A 84 7.79 3.82 -2.49
C VAL A 84 7.24 3.57 -3.89
N VAL A 85 7.44 2.36 -4.41
CA VAL A 85 6.90 1.97 -5.71
C VAL A 85 5.44 1.53 -5.53
N GLY A 86 4.50 2.38 -5.93
CA GLY A 86 3.06 2.15 -5.75
C GLY A 86 2.21 3.39 -6.04
N GLU A 87 0.90 3.22 -5.89
CA GLU A 87 -0.11 4.24 -6.18
C GLU A 87 -0.07 5.37 -5.14
N ALA A 88 0.44 6.55 -5.48
CA ALA A 88 0.67 7.68 -4.56
C ALA A 88 -0.53 8.01 -3.66
N ASN A 89 -1.75 7.97 -4.20
CA ASN A 89 -2.98 8.29 -3.47
C ASN A 89 -3.56 7.11 -2.68
N HIS A 90 -2.93 5.93 -2.74
CA HIS A 90 -3.41 4.77 -2.00
C HIS A 90 -3.15 4.94 -0.49
N PRO A 91 -4.11 4.60 0.40
CA PRO A 91 -3.95 4.75 1.85
C PRO A 91 -2.69 4.08 2.44
N GLU A 92 -2.31 2.91 1.92
CA GLU A 92 -1.08 2.21 2.33
C GLU A 92 0.16 3.07 2.04
N ILE A 93 0.25 3.67 0.84
CA ILE A 93 1.39 4.51 0.45
C ILE A 93 1.44 5.78 1.30
N GLN A 94 0.30 6.44 1.51
CA GLN A 94 0.21 7.62 2.36
C GLN A 94 0.62 7.30 3.82
N GLY A 95 0.23 6.11 4.31
CA GLY A 95 0.67 5.59 5.60
C GLY A 95 2.19 5.46 5.64
N ILE A 96 2.78 4.74 4.70
CA ILE A 96 4.24 4.50 4.62
C ILE A 96 5.03 5.81 4.55
N LEU A 97 4.65 6.72 3.63
CA LEU A 97 5.32 8.02 3.47
C LEU A 97 5.25 8.88 4.74
N GLY A 98 4.24 8.66 5.58
CA GLY A 98 4.08 9.35 6.86
C GLY A 98 4.97 8.83 7.98
N TRP A 99 5.80 7.81 7.76
CA TRP A 99 6.77 7.29 8.73
C TRP A 99 8.19 7.81 8.52
N THR A 100 8.41 8.63 7.48
CA THR A 100 9.67 9.33 7.29
C THR A 100 9.48 10.86 7.38
N ASN A 101 10.46 11.53 7.98
CA ASN A 101 10.57 12.99 7.99
C ASN A 101 11.54 13.51 6.90
N GLY A 102 12.28 12.59 6.25
CA GLY A 102 13.23 12.90 5.19
C GLY A 102 12.55 13.05 3.81
N GLU A 103 13.37 13.11 2.78
CA GLU A 103 12.92 13.10 1.39
C GLU A 103 12.15 11.81 1.10
N LYS A 104 11.01 11.94 0.41
CA LYS A 104 10.12 10.83 0.13
C LYS A 104 9.41 11.00 -1.20
N TYR A 105 9.29 9.89 -1.92
CA TYR A 105 8.74 9.85 -3.25
C TYR A 105 7.82 8.63 -3.40
N ALA A 106 6.71 8.78 -4.12
CA ALA A 106 5.90 7.66 -4.61
C ALA A 106 6.03 7.63 -6.12
N VAL A 107 6.33 6.47 -6.68
CA VAL A 107 6.52 6.27 -8.13
C VAL A 107 5.72 5.07 -8.61
N LEU A 108 5.05 5.19 -9.74
CA LEU A 108 4.28 4.10 -10.35
C LEU A 108 4.57 3.95 -11.84
N THR A 109 5.02 5.02 -12.49
CA THR A 109 5.31 5.07 -13.91
C THR A 109 6.78 5.40 -14.17
N GLU A 110 7.21 5.24 -15.41
CA GLU A 110 8.55 5.63 -15.85
C GLU A 110 8.75 7.14 -15.72
N GLU A 111 7.71 7.92 -16.08
CA GLU A 111 7.75 9.38 -15.96
C GLU A 111 7.89 9.83 -14.49
N ASP A 112 7.32 9.09 -13.54
CA ASP A 112 7.54 9.39 -12.13
C ASP A 112 9.01 9.18 -11.74
N VAL A 113 9.64 8.11 -12.25
CA VAL A 113 11.07 7.85 -12.01
C VAL A 113 11.93 8.90 -12.69
N GLU A 114 11.61 9.34 -13.91
CA GLU A 114 12.35 10.39 -14.60
C GLU A 114 12.37 11.70 -13.83
N ARG A 115 11.29 12.04 -13.13
CA ARG A 115 11.17 13.24 -12.28
C ARG A 115 11.95 13.15 -10.98
N LEU A 116 12.44 11.97 -10.58
CA LEU A 116 13.25 11.84 -9.38
C LEU A 116 14.57 12.63 -9.53
N PRO A 117 15.00 13.34 -8.48
CA PRO A 117 16.34 13.93 -8.46
C PRO A 117 17.40 12.81 -8.38
N HIS A 118 18.64 13.16 -8.71
CA HIS A 118 19.77 12.30 -8.37
C HIS A 118 20.01 12.32 -6.85
N MET A 119 20.18 11.15 -6.25
CA MET A 119 20.33 10.98 -4.81
C MET A 119 21.56 10.15 -4.48
N ALA A 120 22.23 10.50 -3.37
CA ALA A 120 23.35 9.72 -2.87
C ALA A 120 22.91 8.34 -2.38
N GLN A 121 21.80 8.28 -1.66
CA GLN A 121 21.27 7.03 -1.09
C GLN A 121 19.77 7.10 -0.90
N ALA A 122 19.10 5.97 -1.13
CA ALA A 122 17.67 5.84 -0.92
C ALA A 122 17.32 4.40 -0.51
N THR A 123 16.31 4.26 0.35
CA THR A 123 15.64 2.98 0.62
C THR A 123 14.42 2.90 -0.29
N ILE A 124 14.34 1.83 -1.07
CA ILE A 124 13.28 1.58 -2.07
C ILE A 124 12.42 0.42 -1.57
N VAL A 125 11.13 0.66 -1.42
CA VAL A 125 10.14 -0.35 -1.01
C VAL A 125 8.99 -0.41 -2.00
N SER A 126 8.20 -1.47 -1.99
CA SER A 126 7.01 -1.60 -2.84
C SER A 126 5.72 -1.57 -2.02
N GLN A 127 4.64 -1.09 -2.63
CA GLN A 127 3.28 -1.37 -2.17
C GLN A 127 3.06 -2.88 -2.09
N THR A 128 2.38 -3.36 -1.04
CA THR A 128 2.18 -4.80 -0.80
C THR A 128 1.42 -5.52 -1.92
N THR A 129 0.66 -4.78 -2.72
CA THR A 129 -0.10 -5.30 -3.87
C THR A 129 0.59 -5.07 -5.23
N MET A 130 1.84 -4.63 -5.25
CA MET A 130 2.57 -4.34 -6.50
C MET A 130 2.78 -5.62 -7.33
N VAL A 131 2.85 -5.46 -8.66
CA VAL A 131 3.26 -6.54 -9.58
C VAL A 131 4.79 -6.61 -9.59
N GLU A 132 5.35 -7.81 -9.37
CA GLU A 132 6.79 -7.97 -9.18
C GLU A 132 7.62 -7.57 -10.41
N SER A 133 7.16 -7.90 -11.61
CA SER A 133 7.85 -7.50 -12.86
C SER A 133 7.94 -5.98 -13.00
N LYS A 134 6.82 -5.29 -12.73
CA LYS A 134 6.79 -3.81 -12.80
C LYS A 134 7.66 -3.16 -11.70
N PHE A 135 7.70 -3.75 -10.51
CA PHE A 135 8.60 -3.30 -9.45
C PHE A 135 10.06 -3.39 -9.89
N ARG A 136 10.48 -4.54 -10.45
CA ARG A 136 11.86 -4.73 -10.93
C ARG A 136 12.22 -3.78 -12.06
N GLU A 137 11.31 -3.56 -13.02
CA GLU A 137 11.48 -2.61 -14.12
C GLU A 137 11.75 -1.20 -13.60
N LEU A 138 10.90 -0.70 -12.70
CA LEU A 138 11.08 0.64 -12.12
C LEU A 138 12.33 0.73 -11.25
N CYS A 139 12.68 -0.33 -10.49
CA CYS A 139 13.93 -0.35 -9.72
C CYS A 139 15.17 -0.21 -10.62
N ALA A 140 15.22 -0.89 -11.76
CA ALA A 140 16.35 -0.77 -12.71
C ALA A 140 16.50 0.66 -13.27
N MET A 141 15.42 1.44 -13.34
CA MET A 141 15.48 2.86 -13.69
C MET A 141 15.89 3.73 -12.49
N ILE A 142 15.37 3.44 -11.29
CA ILE A 142 15.71 4.16 -10.06
C ILE A 142 17.19 4.01 -9.73
N GLU A 143 17.81 2.86 -9.98
CA GLU A 143 19.25 2.61 -9.79
C GLU A 143 20.13 3.58 -10.58
N LYS A 144 19.64 4.12 -11.70
CA LYS A 144 20.35 5.14 -12.48
C LYS A 144 20.31 6.53 -11.85
N LYS A 145 19.40 6.72 -10.88
CA LYS A 145 19.18 8.00 -10.17
C LYS A 145 19.75 7.99 -8.75
N VAL A 146 20.01 6.81 -8.18
CA VAL A 146 20.45 6.63 -6.79
C VAL A 146 21.81 5.96 -6.78
N ALA A 147 22.83 6.59 -6.19
CA ALA A 147 24.18 6.05 -6.19
C ALA A 147 24.34 4.82 -5.26
N ALA A 148 23.63 4.80 -4.13
CA ALA A 148 23.60 3.67 -3.20
C ALA A 148 22.14 3.29 -2.88
N PRO A 149 21.47 2.53 -3.76
CA PRO A 149 20.09 2.07 -3.56
C PRO A 149 20.04 0.88 -2.59
N ASP A 150 19.07 0.90 -1.66
CA ASP A 150 18.75 -0.19 -0.73
C ASP A 150 17.34 -0.71 -1.08
N ILE A 151 17.27 -1.77 -1.90
CA ILE A 151 16.04 -2.22 -2.55
C ILE A 151 15.41 -3.40 -1.82
N HIS A 152 14.15 -3.25 -1.44
CA HIS A 152 13.35 -4.26 -0.76
C HIS A 152 12.04 -4.53 -1.50
N ALA A 153 11.90 -5.72 -2.07
CA ALA A 153 10.64 -6.17 -2.67
C ALA A 153 9.63 -6.55 -1.58
N THR A 154 8.93 -5.56 -1.04
CA THR A 154 7.97 -5.72 0.07
C THR A 154 6.58 -6.19 -0.37
N ILE A 155 6.47 -6.77 -1.55
CA ILE A 155 5.23 -7.38 -2.06
C ILE A 155 4.80 -8.51 -1.13
N CYS A 156 3.54 -8.49 -0.68
CA CYS A 156 3.00 -9.51 0.21
C CYS A 156 3.04 -10.91 -0.44
N PRO A 157 3.49 -11.97 0.26
CA PRO A 157 3.47 -13.34 -0.27
C PRO A 157 2.09 -13.76 -0.79
N ALA A 158 1.02 -13.44 -0.05
CA ALA A 158 -0.34 -13.73 -0.51
C ALA A 158 -0.72 -13.02 -1.81
N THR A 159 -0.14 -11.84 -2.09
CA THR A 159 -0.30 -11.14 -3.37
C THR A 159 0.42 -11.89 -4.48
N ARG A 160 1.67 -12.31 -4.27
CA ARG A 160 2.44 -13.08 -5.25
C ARG A 160 1.74 -14.38 -5.61
N ASP A 161 1.26 -15.12 -4.60
CA ASP A 161 0.57 -16.39 -4.80
C ASP A 161 -0.72 -16.21 -5.61
N ARG A 162 -1.51 -15.17 -5.31
CA ARG A 162 -2.72 -14.84 -6.06
C ARG A 162 -2.43 -14.39 -7.50
N GLN A 163 -1.40 -13.57 -7.70
CA GLN A 163 -1.00 -13.14 -9.04
C GLN A 163 -0.53 -14.33 -9.87
N LYS A 164 0.31 -15.20 -9.29
CA LYS A 164 0.75 -16.42 -9.94
C LYS A 164 -0.41 -17.35 -10.29
N ALA A 165 -1.29 -17.65 -9.36
CA ALA A 165 -2.46 -18.48 -9.61
C ALA A 165 -3.37 -17.88 -10.69
N CYS A 166 -3.56 -16.55 -10.67
CA CYS A 166 -4.34 -15.83 -11.68
C CYS A 166 -3.75 -16.01 -13.08
N THR A 167 -2.45 -15.81 -13.25
CA THR A 167 -1.78 -15.98 -14.55
C THR A 167 -1.77 -17.43 -15.01
N ASP A 168 -1.53 -18.39 -14.11
CA ASP A 168 -1.53 -19.82 -14.41
C ASP A 168 -2.93 -20.32 -14.89
N ILE A 169 -4.01 -19.75 -14.33
CA ILE A 169 -5.39 -20.08 -14.73
C ILE A 169 -5.74 -19.35 -16.04
N ALA A 170 -5.41 -18.07 -16.17
CA ALA A 170 -5.70 -17.29 -17.36
C ALA A 170 -5.09 -17.89 -18.62
N ALA A 171 -3.91 -18.51 -18.52
CA ALA A 171 -3.24 -19.18 -19.62
C ALA A 171 -3.97 -20.45 -20.14
N LYS A 172 -4.94 -20.95 -19.39
CA LYS A 172 -5.68 -22.19 -19.70
C LYS A 172 -7.18 -21.97 -19.86
N ALA A 173 -7.66 -20.77 -19.54
CA ALA A 173 -9.08 -20.46 -19.53
C ALA A 173 -9.51 -19.82 -20.84
N ASP A 174 -10.71 -20.17 -21.33
CA ASP A 174 -11.36 -19.48 -22.44
C ASP A 174 -12.01 -18.16 -22.01
N VAL A 175 -12.40 -18.06 -20.74
CA VAL A 175 -13.02 -16.89 -20.12
C VAL A 175 -12.54 -16.77 -18.68
N MET A 176 -12.19 -15.55 -18.26
CA MET A 176 -11.84 -15.24 -16.87
C MET A 176 -12.85 -14.28 -16.26
N ILE A 177 -13.23 -14.53 -15.02
CA ILE A 177 -14.06 -13.62 -14.22
C ILE A 177 -13.27 -13.25 -12.96
N VAL A 178 -12.97 -11.95 -12.81
CA VAL A 178 -12.27 -11.43 -11.64
C VAL A 178 -13.28 -10.73 -10.73
N ILE A 179 -13.54 -11.32 -9.56
CA ILE A 179 -14.49 -10.79 -8.59
C ILE A 179 -13.75 -10.01 -7.50
N GLY A 180 -14.11 -8.73 -7.32
CA GLY A 180 -13.52 -7.89 -6.28
C GLY A 180 -14.06 -6.47 -6.28
N GLY A 181 -13.68 -5.69 -5.26
CA GLY A 181 -14.03 -4.27 -5.19
C GLY A 181 -13.28 -3.46 -6.25
N ARG A 182 -13.95 -2.49 -6.88
CA ARG A 182 -13.33 -1.60 -7.88
C ARG A 182 -12.19 -0.77 -7.31
N ASP A 183 -12.28 -0.41 -6.02
CA ASP A 183 -11.27 0.37 -5.30
C ASP A 183 -10.14 -0.50 -4.73
N SER A 184 -10.22 -1.83 -4.88
CA SER A 184 -9.18 -2.74 -4.45
C SER A 184 -8.02 -2.74 -5.46
N SER A 185 -6.86 -2.24 -5.07
CA SER A 185 -5.63 -2.26 -5.87
C SER A 185 -5.26 -3.70 -6.30
N ASN A 186 -5.38 -4.67 -5.39
CA ASN A 186 -5.12 -6.08 -5.72
C ASN A 186 -6.08 -6.62 -6.80
N SER A 187 -7.40 -6.35 -6.68
CA SER A 187 -8.37 -6.83 -7.66
C SER A 187 -8.14 -6.24 -9.05
N ARG A 188 -7.86 -4.94 -9.12
CA ARG A 188 -7.51 -4.28 -10.40
C ARG A 188 -6.28 -4.90 -11.05
N LYS A 189 -5.22 -5.19 -10.27
CA LYS A 189 -3.99 -5.81 -10.78
C LYS A 189 -4.21 -7.25 -11.23
N LEU A 190 -5.02 -8.03 -10.52
CA LEU A 190 -5.42 -9.37 -10.97
C LEU A 190 -6.18 -9.33 -12.30
N TYR A 191 -7.13 -8.39 -12.42
CA TYR A 191 -7.84 -8.18 -13.69
C TYR A 191 -6.86 -7.84 -14.83
N GLN A 192 -5.94 -6.90 -14.63
CA GLN A 192 -4.96 -6.51 -15.64
C GLN A 192 -4.05 -7.66 -16.06
N LEU A 193 -3.57 -8.46 -15.09
CA LEU A 193 -2.75 -9.65 -15.37
C LEU A 193 -3.54 -10.71 -16.14
N ALA A 194 -4.78 -10.97 -15.76
CA ALA A 194 -5.64 -11.93 -16.45
C ALA A 194 -5.96 -11.46 -17.88
N ALA A 195 -6.34 -10.19 -18.05
CA ALA A 195 -6.73 -9.62 -19.35
C ALA A 195 -5.56 -9.58 -20.36
N ALA A 196 -4.32 -9.45 -19.87
CA ALA A 196 -3.13 -9.52 -20.72
C ALA A 196 -2.89 -10.94 -21.31
N ILE A 197 -3.48 -11.98 -20.72
CA ILE A 197 -3.30 -13.39 -21.13
C ILE A 197 -4.59 -13.93 -21.77
N CYS A 198 -5.73 -13.72 -21.12
CA CYS A 198 -7.06 -14.14 -21.58
C CYS A 198 -7.86 -12.92 -22.02
N PRO A 199 -8.06 -12.66 -23.35
CA PRO A 199 -8.75 -11.47 -23.84
C PRO A 199 -10.20 -11.36 -23.37
N ARG A 200 -10.86 -12.49 -23.04
CA ARG A 200 -12.22 -12.53 -22.49
C ARG A 200 -12.20 -12.51 -20.94
N THR A 201 -11.58 -11.49 -20.37
CA THR A 201 -11.55 -11.24 -18.91
C THR A 201 -12.55 -10.15 -18.52
N TYR A 202 -13.36 -10.41 -17.47
CA TYR A 202 -14.42 -9.53 -16.97
C TYR A 202 -14.28 -9.30 -15.46
#